data_6f6b5b7fbdbd5330e83b3af63bbfb674
#
_entry.id   6f6b5b7fbdbd5330e83b3af63bbfb674
#
_cell.length_a   1.000
_cell.length_b   1.000
_cell.length_c   1.000
_cell.angle_alpha   90.00
_cell.angle_beta   90.00
_cell.angle_gamma   90.00
#
_symmetry.space_group_name_H-M   'P 1'
#
loop_
_entity.id
_entity.type
_entity.pdbx_description
1 polymer ?
#
loop_
_entity_poly.entity_id
_entity_poly.type
_entity_poly.pdbx_seq_one_letter_code
_entity_poly.pdbx_strand_id
1 'polypeptide(L)'
;IRVQLKEHKALNDDISSQKGRVRDVLATAKKVLRESAVTADTEMVKEKMEDLKETMENVITLSSERLGILEQALPLAISFFETHGEINEWLDDIEREVMNQMNPGMRPDQIAKQQEIVRSLMQSVQDHKPVIDRLNKTGGALLRLIVEDDSYRVQDIIETDNQRYNNLKADLREKMQALEDAMHECSQFTDKLDGMLNSLEDTKNQLDRAEPISAHPEKIKEQMDDNNAIIDDLEKKETAYQAVIKAADDIIQKAPNKNDPAIKDIKKKLDKLTGLWREIQGLAKNRGDSLEDALALAEKFWDELQQVMANLKDLQDQLNSQDPPAVDPKAIEAQKAELMQIKRGIDNTKPGYDKCRQSGNNLMNVVGEPEKPELKRHIEDLDHAWDNITSMYARREQNLLDAMEKAMEFHDMLQ
;
A
#
# COMPACT_ATOMS: atom_id res chain seq x y z
N ILE A 1 19.92 -11.20 -10.46
CA ILE A 1 18.47 -11.14 -10.16
C ILE A 1 18.12 -12.11 -9.03
N ARG A 2 18.42 -13.42 -9.13
CA ARG A 2 18.10 -14.40 -8.05
C ARG A 2 18.71 -14.02 -6.69
N VAL A 3 19.96 -13.60 -6.67
CA VAL A 3 20.64 -13.16 -5.44
C VAL A 3 19.99 -11.90 -4.89
N GLN A 4 19.79 -10.90 -5.75
CA GLN A 4 19.14 -9.63 -5.38
C GLN A 4 17.71 -9.85 -4.86
N LEU A 5 16.93 -10.74 -5.47
CA LEU A 5 15.58 -11.07 -5.03
C LEU A 5 15.57 -11.73 -3.63
N LYS A 6 16.52 -12.65 -3.39
CA LYS A 6 16.67 -13.32 -2.09
C LYS A 6 17.03 -12.33 -0.98
N GLU A 7 17.99 -11.45 -1.25
CA GLU A 7 18.41 -10.39 -0.32
C GLU A 7 17.27 -9.43 -0.02
N HIS A 8 16.51 -9.03 -1.04
CA HIS A 8 15.40 -8.11 -0.86
C HIS A 8 14.20 -8.72 -0.11
N LYS A 9 13.93 -10.01 -0.30
CA LYS A 9 12.95 -10.74 0.52
C LYS A 9 13.37 -10.78 2.00
N ALA A 10 14.65 -11.04 2.28
CA ALA A 10 15.19 -10.97 3.64
C ALA A 10 15.02 -9.55 4.24
N LEU A 11 15.32 -8.51 3.47
CA LEU A 11 15.11 -7.12 3.89
C LEU A 11 13.63 -6.82 4.19
N ASN A 12 12.72 -7.33 3.39
CA ASN A 12 11.28 -7.13 3.61
C ASN A 12 10.78 -7.83 4.89
N ASP A 13 11.35 -8.98 5.23
CA ASP A 13 11.11 -9.69 6.49
C ASP A 13 11.63 -8.87 7.68
N ASP A 14 12.82 -8.27 7.56
CA ASP A 14 13.38 -7.37 8.57
C ASP A 14 12.49 -6.12 8.76
N ILE A 15 12.02 -5.52 7.68
CA ILE A 15 11.09 -4.38 7.72
C ILE A 15 9.81 -4.76 8.47
N SER A 16 9.25 -5.94 8.20
CA SER A 16 8.05 -6.45 8.88
C SER A 16 8.28 -6.64 10.38
N SER A 17 9.46 -7.14 10.76
CA SER A 17 9.88 -7.26 12.17
C SER A 17 10.00 -5.89 12.84
N GLN A 18 10.64 -4.92 12.18
CA GLN A 18 10.79 -3.55 12.68
C GLN A 18 9.44 -2.84 12.83
N LYS A 19 8.50 -3.07 11.91
CA LYS A 19 7.13 -2.57 12.01
C LYS A 19 6.45 -2.99 13.32
N GLY A 20 6.64 -4.25 13.73
CA GLY A 20 6.18 -4.75 15.02
C GLY A 20 6.78 -3.96 16.19
N ARG A 21 8.11 -3.79 16.19
CA ARG A 21 8.83 -3.03 17.23
C ARG A 21 8.40 -1.56 17.28
N VAL A 22 8.27 -0.92 16.14
CA VAL A 22 7.80 0.48 16.05
C VAL A 22 6.40 0.60 16.64
N ARG A 23 5.52 -0.33 16.34
CA ARG A 23 4.16 -0.37 16.90
C ARG A 23 4.17 -0.47 18.42
N ASP A 24 5.03 -1.32 18.98
CA ASP A 24 5.16 -1.51 20.44
C ASP A 24 5.72 -0.25 21.12
N VAL A 25 6.75 0.38 20.51
CA VAL A 25 7.31 1.66 20.99
C VAL A 25 6.25 2.76 20.98
N LEU A 26 5.50 2.87 19.89
CA LEU A 26 4.44 3.86 19.77
C LEU A 26 3.32 3.65 20.80
N ALA A 27 2.95 2.38 21.06
CA ALA A 27 1.98 2.04 22.09
C ALA A 27 2.46 2.45 23.49
N THR A 28 3.74 2.18 23.77
CA THR A 28 4.38 2.57 25.05
C THR A 28 4.44 4.09 25.20
N ALA A 29 4.89 4.80 24.18
CA ALA A 29 4.96 6.27 24.18
C ALA A 29 3.58 6.91 24.37
N LYS A 30 2.56 6.37 23.72
CA LYS A 30 1.16 6.79 23.92
C LYS A 30 0.68 6.59 25.36
N LYS A 31 1.05 5.48 25.97
CA LYS A 31 0.75 5.24 27.39
C LYS A 31 1.39 6.29 28.30
N VAL A 32 2.67 6.59 28.06
CA VAL A 32 3.40 7.61 28.84
C VAL A 32 2.74 8.99 28.68
N LEU A 33 2.37 9.37 27.45
CA LEU A 33 1.71 10.65 27.18
C LEU A 33 0.35 10.80 27.87
N ARG A 34 -0.35 9.70 28.12
CA ARG A 34 -1.64 9.71 28.85
C ARG A 34 -1.46 9.91 30.35
N GLU A 35 -0.39 9.36 30.88
CA GLU A 35 -0.10 9.38 32.33
C GLU A 35 0.65 10.66 32.74
N SER A 36 1.13 11.45 31.77
CA SER A 36 1.93 12.64 32.00
C SER A 36 1.13 13.93 31.76
N ALA A 37 1.45 14.97 32.52
CA ALA A 37 0.96 16.33 32.28
C ALA A 37 1.47 16.87 30.94
N VAL A 38 0.70 17.77 30.30
CA VAL A 38 1.11 18.43 29.05
C VAL A 38 2.29 19.36 29.35
N THR A 39 3.47 19.01 28.88
CA THR A 39 4.74 19.76 29.00
C THR A 39 5.42 19.85 27.64
N ALA A 40 6.49 20.67 27.56
CA ALA A 40 7.34 20.69 26.35
C ALA A 40 7.92 19.30 26.01
N ASP A 41 8.21 18.48 27.02
CA ASP A 41 8.73 17.11 26.85
C ASP A 41 7.69 16.20 26.22
N THR A 42 6.42 16.31 26.62
CA THR A 42 5.33 15.51 26.02
C THR A 42 5.05 15.90 24.57
N GLU A 43 5.18 17.18 24.21
CA GLU A 43 5.09 17.61 22.80
C GLU A 43 6.26 17.07 21.96
N MET A 44 7.48 17.06 22.50
CA MET A 44 8.63 16.45 21.83
C MET A 44 8.44 14.93 21.62
N VAL A 45 7.87 14.23 22.59
CA VAL A 45 7.53 12.80 22.43
C VAL A 45 6.52 12.59 21.33
N LYS A 46 5.48 13.42 21.21
CA LYS A 46 4.50 13.36 20.11
C LYS A 46 5.15 13.58 18.75
N GLU A 47 5.99 14.61 18.61
CA GLU A 47 6.74 14.88 17.38
C GLU A 47 7.59 13.68 16.96
N LYS A 48 8.35 13.10 17.89
CA LYS A 48 9.16 11.91 17.63
C LYS A 48 8.34 10.67 17.25
N MET A 49 7.16 10.53 17.80
CA MET A 49 6.23 9.46 17.42
C MET A 49 5.73 9.61 15.97
N GLU A 50 5.43 10.83 15.56
CA GLU A 50 5.00 11.14 14.19
C GLU A 50 6.13 10.89 13.19
N ASP A 51 7.33 11.41 13.46
CA ASP A 51 8.54 11.14 12.67
C ASP A 51 8.79 9.64 12.47
N LEU A 52 8.66 8.86 13.54
CA LEU A 52 8.89 7.41 13.51
C LEU A 52 7.85 6.68 12.64
N LYS A 53 6.60 7.09 12.69
CA LYS A 53 5.53 6.52 11.85
C LYS A 53 5.78 6.80 10.37
N GLU A 54 6.00 8.07 10.03
CA GLU A 54 6.27 8.49 8.65
C GLU A 54 7.46 7.75 8.06
N THR A 55 8.55 7.65 8.82
CA THR A 55 9.76 6.92 8.39
C THR A 55 9.46 5.46 8.10
N MET A 56 8.70 4.78 8.97
CA MET A 56 8.38 3.37 8.81
C MET A 56 7.50 3.11 7.58
N GLU A 57 6.51 3.96 7.34
CA GLU A 57 5.62 3.86 6.18
C GLU A 57 6.36 4.05 4.86
N ASN A 58 7.25 5.03 4.79
CA ASN A 58 8.11 5.26 3.64
C ASN A 58 8.98 4.04 3.31
N VAL A 59 9.59 3.42 4.31
CA VAL A 59 10.41 2.21 4.14
C VAL A 59 9.59 1.03 3.60
N ILE A 60 8.38 0.82 4.10
CA ILE A 60 7.49 -0.25 3.63
C ILE A 60 7.13 -0.06 2.15
N THR A 61 6.76 1.15 1.75
CA THR A 61 6.39 1.48 0.37
C THR A 61 7.55 1.22 -0.59
N LEU A 62 8.74 1.76 -0.30
CA LEU A 62 9.95 1.58 -1.12
C LEU A 62 10.36 0.11 -1.27
N SER A 63 10.24 -0.69 -0.22
CA SER A 63 10.56 -2.11 -0.26
C SER A 63 9.60 -2.90 -1.16
N SER A 64 8.30 -2.61 -1.09
CA SER A 64 7.28 -3.26 -1.92
C SER A 64 7.45 -2.98 -3.41
N GLU A 65 7.76 -1.73 -3.76
CA GLU A 65 8.04 -1.33 -5.14
C GLU A 65 9.26 -2.07 -5.72
N ARG A 66 10.35 -2.15 -4.98
CA ARG A 66 11.57 -2.84 -5.40
C ARG A 66 11.36 -4.34 -5.61
N LEU A 67 10.58 -4.98 -4.73
CA LEU A 67 10.27 -6.41 -4.83
C LEU A 67 9.55 -6.73 -6.15
N GLY A 68 8.53 -5.93 -6.52
CA GLY A 68 7.78 -6.10 -7.77
C GLY A 68 8.68 -6.04 -9.01
N ILE A 69 9.65 -5.10 -9.05
CA ILE A 69 10.62 -4.98 -10.16
C ILE A 69 11.51 -6.23 -10.29
N LEU A 70 12.03 -6.75 -9.19
CA LEU A 70 12.91 -7.93 -9.19
C LEU A 70 12.18 -9.22 -9.59
N GLU A 71 10.91 -9.38 -9.22
CA GLU A 71 10.08 -10.54 -9.58
C GLU A 71 9.72 -10.57 -11.08
N GLN A 72 9.63 -9.44 -11.75
CA GLN A 72 9.37 -9.34 -13.19
C GLN A 72 10.57 -9.71 -14.06
N ALA A 73 11.80 -9.40 -13.62
CA ALA A 73 13.00 -9.57 -14.44
C ALA A 73 13.50 -11.04 -14.51
N LEU A 74 13.17 -11.88 -13.53
CA LEU A 74 13.70 -13.23 -13.42
C LEU A 74 13.21 -14.22 -14.49
N PRO A 75 11.89 -14.26 -14.86
CA PRO A 75 11.39 -15.23 -15.83
C PRO A 75 11.95 -15.03 -17.25
N LEU A 76 12.22 -13.78 -17.62
CA LEU A 76 12.73 -13.42 -18.96
C LEU A 76 14.17 -13.93 -19.19
N ALA A 77 15.02 -13.87 -18.16
CA ALA A 77 16.39 -14.39 -18.23
C ALA A 77 16.42 -15.93 -18.31
N ILE A 78 15.49 -16.60 -17.62
CA ILE A 78 15.41 -18.08 -17.64
C ILE A 78 14.99 -18.57 -19.05
N SER A 79 13.94 -17.96 -19.60
CA SER A 79 13.42 -18.35 -20.92
C SER A 79 14.45 -18.24 -22.04
N PHE A 80 15.38 -17.26 -21.94
CA PHE A 80 16.45 -17.11 -22.93
C PHE A 80 17.44 -18.30 -22.94
N PHE A 81 17.90 -18.72 -21.75
CA PHE A 81 18.89 -19.79 -21.69
C PHE A 81 18.31 -21.17 -22.00
N GLU A 82 17.02 -21.40 -21.72
CA GLU A 82 16.32 -22.63 -22.14
C GLU A 82 16.19 -22.70 -23.67
N THR A 83 15.88 -21.57 -24.27
CA THR A 83 15.76 -21.51 -25.74
C THR A 83 17.11 -21.66 -26.44
N HIS A 84 18.19 -21.19 -25.84
CA HIS A 84 19.55 -21.28 -26.38
C HIS A 84 20.03 -22.73 -26.58
N GLY A 85 19.54 -23.68 -25.79
CA GLY A 85 20.03 -25.07 -25.83
C GLY A 85 19.55 -25.92 -26.97
N GLU A 86 18.53 -25.52 -27.63
CA GLU A 86 17.85 -26.40 -28.55
C GLU A 86 18.10 -26.20 -30.05
N ILE A 87 18.74 -25.18 -30.43
CA ILE A 87 18.79 -24.83 -31.84
C ILE A 87 19.91 -25.41 -32.54
N ASN A 88 19.85 -26.21 -33.31
CA ASN A 88 20.83 -26.35 -34.35
C ASN A 88 20.71 -27.52 -35.24
N GLU A 89 19.95 -27.80 -35.85
CA GLU A 89 20.13 -28.98 -36.67
C GLU A 89 19.30 -28.88 -37.92
N TRP A 90 19.58 -28.07 -38.86
CA TRP A 90 18.96 -28.30 -40.07
C TRP A 90 19.05 -27.28 -41.15
N LEU A 91 19.32 -27.54 -42.23
CA LEU A 91 19.25 -26.51 -43.22
C LEU A 91 19.21 -26.85 -44.68
N ASP A 92 19.48 -28.05 -45.12
CA ASP A 92 19.79 -28.11 -46.54
C ASP A 92 18.68 -28.52 -47.52
N ASP A 93 17.67 -29.23 -47.08
CA ASP A 93 16.71 -29.76 -48.07
C ASP A 93 15.61 -28.82 -48.48
N ILE A 94 15.73 -27.59 -48.08
CA ILE A 94 14.58 -26.71 -48.05
C ILE A 94 14.56 -25.63 -49.11
N GLU A 95 15.61 -25.52 -49.91
CA GLU A 95 15.61 -24.46 -50.94
C GLU A 95 14.41 -24.54 -51.89
N ARG A 96 13.96 -25.75 -52.22
CA ARG A 96 12.76 -25.93 -53.05
C ARG A 96 11.47 -25.58 -52.27
N GLU A 97 11.41 -25.89 -51.02
CA GLU A 97 10.20 -25.65 -50.23
C GLU A 97 10.15 -24.23 -49.69
N VAL A 98 11.31 -23.56 -49.51
CA VAL A 98 11.42 -22.16 -49.13
C VAL A 98 10.78 -21.23 -50.11
N MET A 99 10.90 -21.53 -51.44
CA MET A 99 10.25 -20.72 -52.47
C MET A 99 8.72 -20.75 -52.39
N ASN A 100 8.15 -21.75 -51.78
CA ASN A 100 6.70 -21.92 -51.64
C ASN A 100 6.10 -21.32 -50.36
N GLN A 101 6.93 -20.74 -49.50
CA GLN A 101 6.43 -20.19 -48.23
C GLN A 101 5.81 -18.80 -48.40
N MET A 102 4.59 -18.65 -47.84
CA MET A 102 3.87 -17.37 -47.81
C MET A 102 4.45 -16.36 -46.85
N ASN A 103 4.06 -15.10 -46.96
CA ASN A 103 4.37 -14.05 -46.01
C ASN A 103 3.81 -14.40 -44.59
N PRO A 104 4.41 -13.85 -43.52
CA PRO A 104 3.94 -14.09 -42.15
C PRO A 104 2.45 -13.79 -42.00
N GLY A 105 1.76 -14.68 -41.28
CA GLY A 105 0.38 -14.45 -40.88
C GLY A 105 0.30 -13.31 -39.86
N MET A 106 -0.89 -12.78 -39.66
CA MET A 106 -1.14 -11.69 -38.69
C MET A 106 -1.53 -12.18 -37.29
N ARG A 107 -1.59 -13.50 -37.07
CA ARG A 107 -2.09 -14.10 -35.84
C ARG A 107 -1.07 -15.06 -35.25
N PRO A 108 -0.97 -15.15 -33.90
CA PRO A 108 -0.01 -16.03 -33.22
C PRO A 108 -0.11 -17.50 -33.67
N ASP A 109 -1.34 -18.01 -33.86
CA ASP A 109 -1.58 -19.38 -34.31
C ASP A 109 -1.11 -19.64 -35.74
N GLN A 110 -1.29 -18.68 -36.64
CA GLN A 110 -0.78 -18.74 -38.01
C GLN A 110 0.73 -18.62 -38.06
N ILE A 111 1.29 -17.66 -37.28
CA ILE A 111 2.74 -17.48 -37.20
C ILE A 111 3.40 -18.73 -36.62
N ALA A 112 2.82 -19.33 -35.56
CA ALA A 112 3.32 -20.57 -34.99
C ALA A 112 3.33 -21.72 -36.01
N LYS A 113 2.27 -21.90 -36.80
CA LYS A 113 2.21 -22.91 -37.87
C LYS A 113 3.22 -22.64 -39.00
N GLN A 114 3.35 -21.39 -39.41
CA GLN A 114 4.34 -20.98 -40.38
C GLN A 114 5.76 -21.19 -39.87
N GLN A 115 6.02 -20.83 -38.62
CA GLN A 115 7.31 -21.09 -37.96
C GLN A 115 7.59 -22.59 -37.88
N GLU A 116 6.58 -23.41 -37.61
CA GLU A 116 6.77 -24.86 -37.53
C GLU A 116 7.06 -25.44 -38.94
N ILE A 117 6.38 -24.95 -39.98
CA ILE A 117 6.67 -25.31 -41.36
C ILE A 117 8.07 -24.82 -41.74
N VAL A 118 8.41 -23.58 -41.49
CA VAL A 118 9.73 -23.04 -41.78
C VAL A 118 10.79 -23.73 -40.93
N ARG A 119 10.50 -24.07 -39.69
CA ARG A 119 11.37 -24.91 -38.85
C ARG A 119 11.52 -26.33 -39.38
N SER A 120 10.42 -26.92 -39.81
CA SER A 120 10.49 -28.23 -40.47
C SER A 120 11.26 -28.18 -41.76
N LEU A 121 11.07 -27.12 -42.52
CA LEU A 121 11.82 -26.84 -43.74
C LEU A 121 13.27 -26.55 -43.42
N MET A 122 13.51 -25.62 -42.55
CA MET A 122 14.84 -25.39 -41.98
C MET A 122 15.37 -26.68 -41.40
N GLN A 123 14.60 -27.54 -40.71
CA GLN A 123 15.01 -28.82 -40.16
C GLN A 123 15.36 -29.87 -41.18
N SER A 124 14.83 -29.81 -42.37
CA SER A 124 15.18 -30.70 -43.43
C SER A 124 16.33 -30.19 -44.33
N VAL A 125 16.68 -28.91 -44.22
CA VAL A 125 17.76 -28.33 -45.08
C VAL A 125 19.14 -28.76 -44.69
N GLN A 126 19.38 -28.85 -43.50
CA GLN A 126 20.67 -29.46 -43.01
C GLN A 126 20.52 -30.02 -41.63
N ASP A 127 20.79 -31.29 -41.49
CA ASP A 127 20.95 -31.95 -40.20
C ASP A 127 22.01 -31.33 -39.29
N HIS A 128 22.63 -30.26 -39.73
CA HIS A 128 23.82 -29.78 -39.03
C HIS A 128 23.80 -28.36 -38.49
N LYS A 129 22.74 -27.57 -38.72
CA LYS A 129 22.79 -26.19 -38.23
C LYS A 129 21.53 -25.57 -37.68
N PRO A 130 21.01 -26.12 -36.70
CA PRO A 130 19.92 -25.47 -36.01
C PRO A 130 20.36 -24.45 -34.98
N VAL A 131 21.58 -24.58 -34.47
CA VAL A 131 22.06 -23.73 -33.37
C VAL A 131 22.05 -22.27 -33.76
N ILE A 132 22.40 -21.97 -35.01
CA ILE A 132 22.62 -20.60 -35.43
C ILE A 132 21.34 -19.80 -35.58
N ASP A 133 20.32 -20.36 -36.20
CA ASP A 133 19.10 -19.59 -36.41
C ASP A 133 18.27 -19.45 -35.14
N ARG A 134 18.30 -20.49 -34.32
CA ARG A 134 17.71 -20.43 -32.99
C ARG A 134 18.56 -19.61 -32.01
N LEU A 135 19.89 -19.68 -32.11
CA LEU A 135 20.81 -18.82 -31.40
C LEU A 135 20.57 -17.35 -31.79
N ASN A 136 20.38 -17.07 -33.09
CA ASN A 136 20.03 -15.75 -33.61
C ASN A 136 18.71 -15.24 -33.00
N LYS A 137 17.72 -16.09 -32.95
CA LYS A 137 16.40 -15.76 -32.43
C LYS A 137 16.42 -15.43 -30.94
N THR A 138 16.93 -16.36 -30.13
CA THR A 138 16.98 -16.18 -28.69
C THR A 138 18.04 -15.16 -28.28
N GLY A 139 19.15 -15.08 -29.03
CA GLY A 139 20.16 -14.06 -28.86
C GLY A 139 19.62 -12.66 -29.12
N GLY A 140 18.77 -12.50 -30.15
CA GLY A 140 18.12 -11.21 -30.44
C GLY A 140 17.17 -10.74 -29.32
N ALA A 141 16.49 -11.67 -28.66
CA ALA A 141 15.69 -11.36 -27.48
C ALA A 141 16.56 -11.02 -26.25
N LEU A 142 17.67 -11.75 -26.07
CA LEU A 142 18.60 -11.55 -24.94
C LEU A 142 19.40 -10.26 -25.06
N LEU A 143 19.87 -9.91 -26.28
CA LEU A 143 20.66 -8.71 -26.56
C LEU A 143 19.96 -7.40 -26.17
N ARG A 144 18.64 -7.42 -26.05
CA ARG A 144 17.87 -6.24 -25.62
C ARG A 144 17.82 -6.09 -24.09
N LEU A 145 18.23 -7.13 -23.37
CA LEU A 145 18.09 -7.25 -21.91
C LEU A 145 19.42 -7.33 -21.17
N ILE A 146 20.52 -7.64 -21.89
CA ILE A 146 21.84 -7.79 -21.30
C ILE A 146 22.70 -6.55 -21.55
N VAL A 147 23.72 -6.39 -20.71
CA VAL A 147 24.72 -5.34 -20.84
C VAL A 147 25.66 -5.57 -22.05
N GLU A 148 26.23 -4.49 -22.52
CA GLU A 148 27.03 -4.42 -23.74
C GLU A 148 28.17 -5.44 -23.83
N ASP A 149 28.86 -5.72 -22.72
CA ASP A 149 29.97 -6.69 -22.64
C ASP A 149 29.54 -8.13 -22.95
N ASP A 150 28.34 -8.53 -22.55
CA ASP A 150 27.77 -9.86 -22.84
C ASP A 150 27.16 -9.90 -24.25
N SER A 151 26.76 -8.77 -24.83
CA SER A 151 26.17 -8.69 -26.17
C SER A 151 27.14 -9.00 -27.28
N TYR A 152 28.42 -8.60 -27.16
CA TYR A 152 29.47 -8.92 -28.13
C TYR A 152 29.66 -10.42 -28.32
N ARG A 153 29.59 -11.18 -27.24
CA ARG A 153 29.74 -12.64 -27.27
C ARG A 153 28.58 -13.34 -27.96
N VAL A 154 27.38 -12.84 -27.76
CA VAL A 154 26.16 -13.39 -28.42
C VAL A 154 26.16 -13.04 -29.91
N GLN A 155 26.57 -11.82 -30.23
CA GLN A 155 26.61 -11.32 -31.59
C GLN A 155 27.66 -12.03 -32.44
N ASP A 156 28.85 -12.28 -31.90
CA ASP A 156 29.95 -13.02 -32.56
C ASP A 156 29.54 -14.46 -32.93
N ILE A 157 28.79 -15.12 -32.07
CA ILE A 157 28.20 -16.44 -32.35
C ILE A 157 27.17 -16.36 -33.49
N ILE A 158 26.38 -15.32 -33.53
CA ILE A 158 25.35 -15.10 -34.55
C ILE A 158 25.98 -14.87 -35.94
N GLU A 159 27.01 -14.01 -36.01
CA GLU A 159 27.62 -13.64 -37.30
C GLU A 159 28.39 -14.80 -37.94
N THR A 160 29.13 -15.58 -37.15
CA THR A 160 29.96 -16.68 -37.65
C THR A 160 29.14 -17.77 -38.33
N ASP A 161 27.98 -18.06 -37.75
CA ASP A 161 27.12 -19.10 -38.32
C ASP A 161 26.24 -18.60 -39.44
N ASN A 162 25.90 -17.33 -39.46
CA ASN A 162 25.11 -16.73 -40.52
C ASN A 162 25.83 -16.67 -41.87
N GLN A 163 27.17 -16.48 -41.91
CA GLN A 163 27.94 -16.48 -43.14
C GLN A 163 27.87 -17.79 -43.93
N ARG A 164 27.62 -18.88 -43.26
CA ARG A 164 27.57 -20.23 -43.85
C ARG A 164 26.33 -20.48 -44.71
N TYR A 165 25.31 -19.73 -44.44
CA TYR A 165 24.00 -19.95 -45.09
C TYR A 165 23.54 -18.83 -45.98
N ASN A 166 24.47 -17.91 -46.27
CA ASN A 166 24.10 -16.62 -46.86
C ASN A 166 23.44 -16.67 -48.25
N ASN A 167 23.74 -17.59 -49.10
CA ASN A 167 23.19 -17.61 -50.45
C ASN A 167 21.95 -18.51 -50.58
N LEU A 168 21.96 -19.64 -49.93
CA LEU A 168 20.87 -20.62 -50.01
C LEU A 168 19.69 -20.23 -49.12
N LYS A 169 19.96 -19.47 -48.17
CA LYS A 169 19.08 -19.23 -47.02
C LYS A 169 18.71 -17.79 -46.83
N ALA A 170 19.12 -16.93 -47.75
CA ALA A 170 18.68 -15.55 -47.72
C ALA A 170 17.14 -15.46 -47.63
N ASP A 171 16.47 -16.25 -48.45
CA ASP A 171 15.00 -16.30 -48.42
C ASP A 171 14.41 -16.91 -47.17
N LEU A 172 15.05 -17.96 -46.63
CA LEU A 172 14.62 -18.56 -45.37
C LEU A 172 14.92 -17.67 -44.18
N ARG A 173 16.09 -17.03 -44.20
CA ARG A 173 16.45 -16.06 -43.19
C ARG A 173 15.51 -14.85 -43.21
N GLU A 174 15.24 -14.33 -44.39
CA GLU A 174 14.32 -13.22 -44.55
C GLU A 174 12.89 -13.61 -44.13
N LYS A 175 12.44 -14.81 -44.51
CA LYS A 175 11.14 -15.35 -44.07
C LYS A 175 11.12 -15.66 -42.59
N MET A 176 12.18 -16.27 -42.05
CA MET A 176 12.27 -16.54 -40.63
C MET A 176 12.36 -15.24 -39.84
N GLN A 177 13.14 -14.27 -40.29
CA GLN A 177 13.22 -12.98 -39.63
C GLN A 177 11.86 -12.27 -39.60
N ALA A 178 11.10 -12.29 -40.71
CA ALA A 178 9.75 -11.73 -40.73
C ALA A 178 8.79 -12.47 -39.76
N LEU A 179 8.89 -13.79 -39.67
CA LEU A 179 8.12 -14.58 -38.69
C LEU A 179 8.54 -14.32 -37.26
N GLU A 180 9.84 -14.13 -37.01
CA GLU A 180 10.40 -13.79 -35.72
C GLU A 180 9.94 -12.41 -35.23
N ASP A 181 9.98 -11.42 -36.15
CA ASP A 181 9.50 -10.07 -35.85
C ASP A 181 8.02 -10.07 -35.48
N ALA A 182 7.22 -10.79 -36.29
CA ALA A 182 5.80 -10.93 -35.99
C ALA A 182 5.51 -11.65 -34.70
N MET A 183 6.26 -12.71 -34.39
CA MET A 183 6.13 -13.42 -33.09
C MET A 183 6.68 -12.59 -31.95
N HIS A 184 7.71 -11.81 -32.18
CA HIS A 184 8.25 -10.89 -31.18
C HIS A 184 7.25 -9.80 -30.80
N GLU A 185 6.53 -9.25 -31.76
CA GLU A 185 5.41 -8.35 -31.47
C GLU A 185 4.35 -9.02 -30.59
N CYS A 186 4.05 -10.29 -30.87
CA CYS A 186 3.15 -11.09 -30.05
C CYS A 186 3.71 -11.38 -28.66
N SER A 187 5.01 -11.68 -28.57
CA SER A 187 5.69 -11.91 -27.29
C SER A 187 5.76 -10.65 -26.43
N GLN A 188 6.10 -9.50 -27.05
CA GLN A 188 6.07 -8.21 -26.34
C GLN A 188 4.67 -7.88 -25.80
N PHE A 189 3.64 -8.29 -26.51
CA PHE A 189 2.28 -8.15 -26.00
C PHE A 189 2.07 -9.01 -24.75
N THR A 190 2.49 -10.26 -24.77
CA THR A 190 2.37 -11.17 -23.62
C THR A 190 3.15 -10.66 -22.42
N ASP A 191 4.38 -10.19 -22.64
CA ASP A 191 5.23 -9.61 -21.57
C ASP A 191 4.60 -8.34 -20.98
N LYS A 192 4.04 -7.49 -21.81
CA LYS A 192 3.31 -6.31 -21.35
C LYS A 192 2.06 -6.67 -20.56
N LEU A 193 1.33 -7.69 -21.02
CA LEU A 193 0.15 -8.18 -20.32
C LEU A 193 0.54 -8.79 -18.97
N ASP A 194 1.53 -9.68 -18.94
CA ASP A 194 1.99 -10.33 -17.72
C ASP A 194 2.65 -9.32 -16.76
N GLY A 195 3.44 -8.40 -17.28
CA GLY A 195 4.03 -7.31 -16.49
C GLY A 195 2.97 -6.41 -15.86
N MET A 196 1.91 -6.08 -16.61
CA MET A 196 0.80 -5.31 -16.07
C MET A 196 0.03 -6.11 -15.01
N LEU A 197 -0.24 -7.40 -15.26
CA LEU A 197 -0.89 -8.29 -14.28
C LEU A 197 -0.10 -8.35 -12.99
N ASN A 198 1.19 -8.62 -13.07
CA ASN A 198 2.06 -8.71 -11.89
C ASN A 198 2.09 -7.38 -11.11
N SER A 199 2.24 -6.27 -11.84
CA SER A 199 2.21 -4.94 -11.23
C SER A 199 0.89 -4.64 -10.51
N LEU A 200 -0.23 -5.05 -11.08
CA LEU A 200 -1.54 -4.88 -10.44
C LEU A 200 -1.74 -5.82 -9.25
N GLU A 201 -1.25 -7.06 -9.34
CA GLU A 201 -1.28 -8.00 -8.20
C GLU A 201 -0.46 -7.46 -7.02
N ASP A 202 0.70 -6.88 -7.28
CA ASP A 202 1.52 -6.26 -6.24
C ASP A 202 0.81 -5.06 -5.61
N THR A 203 0.18 -4.22 -6.41
CA THR A 203 -0.61 -3.09 -5.92
C THR A 203 -1.80 -3.57 -5.07
N LYS A 204 -2.49 -4.62 -5.50
CA LYS A 204 -3.57 -5.23 -4.71
C LYS A 204 -3.06 -5.77 -3.39
N ASN A 205 -1.96 -6.51 -3.41
CA ASN A 205 -1.32 -7.02 -2.20
C ASN A 205 -0.90 -5.90 -1.24
N GLN A 206 -0.44 -4.78 -1.77
CA GLN A 206 -0.12 -3.59 -0.98
C GLN A 206 -1.36 -3.01 -0.30
N LEU A 207 -2.48 -2.91 -1.02
CA LEU A 207 -3.76 -2.47 -0.45
C LEU A 207 -4.30 -3.45 0.60
N ASP A 208 -4.21 -4.76 0.34
CA ASP A 208 -4.67 -5.80 1.27
C ASP A 208 -3.84 -5.83 2.56
N ARG A 209 -2.58 -5.41 2.49
CA ARG A 209 -1.67 -5.31 3.64
C ARG A 209 -1.61 -3.92 4.24
N ALA A 210 -2.38 -2.98 3.73
CA ALA A 210 -2.40 -1.63 4.25
C ALA A 210 -2.81 -1.63 5.73
N GLU A 211 -2.15 -0.80 6.53
CA GLU A 211 -2.44 -0.69 7.95
C GLU A 211 -3.91 -0.32 8.18
N PRO A 212 -4.53 -0.85 9.24
CA PRO A 212 -5.85 -0.41 9.67
C PRO A 212 -5.89 1.10 9.88
N ILE A 213 -7.06 1.71 9.68
CA ILE A 213 -7.24 3.16 9.81
C ILE A 213 -6.85 3.59 11.23
N SER A 214 -5.94 4.56 11.31
CA SER A 214 -5.48 5.12 12.58
C SER A 214 -6.55 5.98 13.26
N ALA A 215 -6.40 6.17 14.56
CA ALA A 215 -7.17 7.12 15.35
C ALA A 215 -6.56 8.54 15.35
N HIS A 216 -5.33 8.71 14.89
CA HIS A 216 -4.61 9.97 14.95
C HIS A 216 -4.62 10.71 13.62
N PRO A 217 -5.01 12.02 13.59
CA PRO A 217 -5.13 12.80 12.37
C PRO A 217 -3.88 12.79 11.50
N GLU A 218 -2.70 12.94 12.09
CA GLU A 218 -1.44 12.99 11.34
C GLU A 218 -1.16 11.64 10.65
N LYS A 219 -1.37 10.54 11.35
CA LYS A 219 -1.21 9.21 10.77
C LYS A 219 -2.26 8.91 9.70
N ILE A 220 -3.49 9.39 9.88
CA ILE A 220 -4.53 9.26 8.85
C ILE A 220 -4.12 10.01 7.59
N LYS A 221 -3.56 11.22 7.71
CA LYS A 221 -3.05 11.99 6.56
C LYS A 221 -1.95 11.25 5.82
N GLU A 222 -1.01 10.62 6.53
CA GLU A 222 0.01 9.76 5.94
C GLU A 222 -0.61 8.57 5.19
N GLN A 223 -1.60 7.91 5.79
CA GLN A 223 -2.35 6.82 5.16
C GLN A 223 -3.11 7.29 3.91
N MET A 224 -3.63 8.52 3.91
CA MET A 224 -4.26 9.15 2.74
C MET A 224 -3.24 9.42 1.64
N ASP A 225 -2.06 9.92 1.97
CA ASP A 225 -0.98 10.17 1.01
C ASP A 225 -0.52 8.87 0.35
N ASP A 226 -0.35 7.80 1.13
CA ASP A 226 -0.03 6.46 0.61
C ASP A 226 -1.12 5.92 -0.33
N ASN A 227 -2.38 6.11 0.03
CA ASN A 227 -3.51 5.70 -0.81
C ASN A 227 -3.59 6.52 -2.10
N ASN A 228 -3.35 7.82 -2.03
CA ASN A 228 -3.30 8.71 -3.19
C ASN A 228 -2.13 8.35 -4.12
N ALA A 229 -0.98 7.93 -3.58
CA ALA A 229 0.14 7.45 -4.38
C ALA A 229 -0.23 6.23 -5.23
N ILE A 230 -1.08 5.34 -4.72
CA ILE A 230 -1.62 4.21 -5.48
C ILE A 230 -2.54 4.69 -6.61
N ILE A 231 -3.42 5.64 -6.32
CA ILE A 231 -4.33 6.23 -7.33
C ILE A 231 -3.53 6.91 -8.45
N ASP A 232 -2.53 7.71 -8.07
CA ASP A 232 -1.64 8.40 -9.03
C ASP A 232 -0.85 7.39 -9.89
N ASP A 233 -0.41 6.27 -9.31
CA ASP A 233 0.27 5.21 -10.04
C ASP A 233 -0.66 4.54 -11.06
N LEU A 234 -1.92 4.29 -10.70
CA LEU A 234 -2.93 3.78 -11.63
C LEU A 234 -3.20 4.76 -12.77
N GLU A 235 -3.34 6.05 -12.48
CA GLU A 235 -3.53 7.08 -13.51
C GLU A 235 -2.37 7.12 -14.51
N LYS A 236 -1.14 7.00 -14.03
CA LYS A 236 0.06 6.91 -14.89
C LYS A 236 0.08 5.66 -15.75
N LYS A 237 -0.46 4.56 -15.26
CA LYS A 237 -0.53 3.28 -15.98
C LYS A 237 -1.73 3.16 -16.91
N GLU A 238 -2.70 4.06 -16.84
CA GLU A 238 -3.97 3.92 -17.56
C GLU A 238 -3.78 3.83 -19.08
N THR A 239 -2.92 4.66 -19.67
CA THR A 239 -2.64 4.63 -21.11
C THR A 239 -2.06 3.28 -21.53
N ALA A 240 -1.12 2.75 -20.76
CA ALA A 240 -0.52 1.43 -21.01
C ALA A 240 -1.54 0.30 -20.81
N TYR A 241 -2.39 0.41 -19.79
CA TYR A 241 -3.48 -0.53 -19.53
C TYR A 241 -4.47 -0.59 -20.68
N GLN A 242 -4.95 0.56 -21.18
CA GLN A 242 -5.87 0.64 -22.32
C GLN A 242 -5.23 0.09 -23.60
N ALA A 243 -3.95 0.36 -23.82
CA ALA A 243 -3.22 -0.17 -24.96
C ALA A 243 -3.14 -1.71 -24.92
N VAL A 244 -2.90 -2.30 -23.76
CA VAL A 244 -2.87 -3.77 -23.57
C VAL A 244 -4.23 -4.38 -23.82
N ILE A 245 -5.31 -3.78 -23.31
CA ILE A 245 -6.68 -4.25 -23.54
C ILE A 245 -7.02 -4.23 -25.01
N LYS A 246 -6.77 -3.11 -25.68
CA LYS A 246 -7.04 -2.97 -27.12
C LYS A 246 -6.27 -3.99 -27.94
N ALA A 247 -4.99 -4.19 -27.65
CA ALA A 247 -4.17 -5.18 -28.33
C ALA A 247 -4.69 -6.62 -28.10
N ALA A 248 -5.12 -6.94 -26.87
CA ALA A 248 -5.72 -8.23 -26.55
C ALA A 248 -7.03 -8.46 -27.31
N ASP A 249 -7.91 -7.47 -27.34
CA ASP A 249 -9.19 -7.56 -28.05
C ASP A 249 -8.98 -7.72 -29.55
N ASP A 250 -8.03 -7.00 -30.15
CA ASP A 250 -7.67 -7.13 -31.55
C ASP A 250 -7.18 -8.55 -31.89
N ILE A 251 -6.35 -9.14 -31.03
CA ILE A 251 -5.86 -10.51 -31.20
C ILE A 251 -7.02 -11.51 -31.10
N ILE A 252 -7.89 -11.36 -30.13
CA ILE A 252 -9.04 -12.25 -29.91
C ILE A 252 -10.04 -12.17 -31.08
N GLN A 253 -10.32 -10.96 -31.56
CA GLN A 253 -11.26 -10.76 -32.67
C GLN A 253 -10.74 -11.32 -33.98
N LYS A 254 -9.46 -11.17 -34.27
CA LYS A 254 -8.80 -11.62 -35.49
C LYS A 254 -8.46 -13.11 -35.50
N ALA A 255 -8.58 -13.79 -34.37
CA ALA A 255 -8.27 -15.22 -34.26
C ALA A 255 -9.29 -16.09 -35.05
N PRO A 256 -8.84 -17.00 -35.92
CA PRO A 256 -9.74 -17.86 -36.70
C PRO A 256 -10.37 -18.93 -35.85
N ASN A 257 -9.67 -19.41 -34.85
CA ASN A 257 -10.13 -20.40 -33.90
C ASN A 257 -10.18 -19.81 -32.48
N LYS A 258 -11.37 -19.42 -32.06
CA LYS A 258 -11.60 -18.88 -30.69
C LYS A 258 -11.44 -19.92 -29.58
N ASN A 259 -11.33 -21.20 -29.93
CA ASN A 259 -11.11 -22.30 -29.01
C ASN A 259 -9.64 -22.69 -28.85
N ASP A 260 -8.73 -21.96 -29.52
CA ASP A 260 -7.30 -22.15 -29.33
C ASP A 260 -6.91 -21.93 -27.86
N PRO A 261 -6.12 -22.83 -27.26
CA PRO A 261 -5.65 -22.68 -25.88
C PRO A 261 -4.96 -21.34 -25.60
N ALA A 262 -4.19 -20.83 -26.59
CA ALA A 262 -3.54 -19.54 -26.46
C ALA A 262 -4.53 -18.37 -26.38
N ILE A 263 -5.59 -18.41 -27.18
CA ILE A 263 -6.66 -17.41 -27.15
C ILE A 263 -7.46 -17.48 -25.84
N LYS A 264 -7.71 -18.70 -25.35
CA LYS A 264 -8.36 -18.89 -24.05
C LYS A 264 -7.51 -18.34 -22.91
N ASP A 265 -6.21 -18.53 -22.96
CA ASP A 265 -5.28 -17.98 -21.97
C ASP A 265 -5.27 -16.44 -21.99
N ILE A 266 -5.19 -15.84 -23.16
CA ILE A 266 -5.28 -14.37 -23.32
C ILE A 266 -6.59 -13.84 -22.76
N LYS A 267 -7.73 -14.47 -23.10
CA LYS A 267 -9.04 -14.09 -22.53
C LYS A 267 -9.06 -14.15 -21.02
N LYS A 268 -8.55 -15.25 -20.45
CA LYS A 268 -8.47 -15.44 -19.00
C LYS A 268 -7.60 -14.36 -18.34
N LYS A 269 -6.44 -14.07 -18.92
CA LYS A 269 -5.55 -13.03 -18.44
C LYS A 269 -6.16 -11.63 -18.57
N LEU A 270 -6.88 -11.37 -19.67
CA LEU A 270 -7.58 -10.11 -19.88
C LEU A 270 -8.70 -9.91 -18.87
N ASP A 271 -9.50 -10.94 -18.61
CA ASP A 271 -10.56 -10.90 -17.59
C ASP A 271 -9.96 -10.66 -16.20
N LYS A 272 -8.85 -11.33 -15.89
CA LYS A 272 -8.11 -11.10 -14.64
C LYS A 272 -7.58 -9.67 -14.56
N LEU A 273 -7.00 -9.15 -15.63
CA LEU A 273 -6.47 -7.79 -15.71
C LEU A 273 -7.56 -6.75 -15.47
N THR A 274 -8.68 -6.86 -16.17
CA THR A 274 -9.81 -5.94 -16.03
C THR A 274 -10.46 -6.05 -14.67
N GLY A 275 -10.56 -7.27 -14.12
CA GLY A 275 -11.03 -7.53 -12.76
C GLY A 275 -10.16 -6.87 -11.71
N LEU A 276 -8.84 -7.08 -11.76
CA LEU A 276 -7.87 -6.47 -10.86
C LEU A 276 -7.89 -4.94 -10.94
N TRP A 277 -7.93 -4.38 -12.14
CA TRP A 277 -7.98 -2.92 -12.33
C TRP A 277 -9.18 -2.29 -11.64
N ARG A 278 -10.37 -2.85 -11.87
CA ARG A 278 -11.60 -2.37 -11.23
C ARG A 278 -11.59 -2.59 -9.71
N GLU A 279 -11.10 -3.73 -9.27
CA GLU A 279 -10.99 -4.06 -7.85
C GLU A 279 -10.06 -3.08 -7.12
N ILE A 280 -8.88 -2.82 -7.67
CA ILE A 280 -7.91 -1.89 -7.09
C ILE A 280 -8.47 -0.46 -7.06
N GLN A 281 -9.10 -0.01 -8.16
CA GLN A 281 -9.75 1.31 -8.19
C GLN A 281 -10.83 1.42 -7.11
N GLY A 282 -11.67 0.38 -6.98
CA GLY A 282 -12.72 0.34 -5.96
C GLY A 282 -12.15 0.31 -4.54
N LEU A 283 -11.15 -0.52 -4.27
CA LEU A 283 -10.50 -0.63 -2.97
C LEU A 283 -9.80 0.68 -2.58
N ALA A 284 -9.05 1.28 -3.50
CA ALA A 284 -8.35 2.54 -3.25
C ALA A 284 -9.33 3.70 -3.01
N LYS A 285 -10.40 3.78 -3.79
CA LYS A 285 -11.45 4.78 -3.61
C LYS A 285 -12.16 4.60 -2.27
N ASN A 286 -12.63 3.39 -1.97
CA ASN A 286 -13.34 3.11 -0.73
C ASN A 286 -12.45 3.38 0.49
N ARG A 287 -11.16 3.02 0.40
CA ARG A 287 -10.20 3.34 1.45
C ARG A 287 -10.01 4.84 1.59
N GLY A 288 -9.90 5.58 0.49
CA GLY A 288 -9.80 7.04 0.50
C GLY A 288 -10.99 7.69 1.19
N ASP A 289 -12.20 7.31 0.80
CA ASP A 289 -13.45 7.81 1.41
C ASP A 289 -13.48 7.50 2.93
N SER A 290 -13.11 6.27 3.30
CA SER A 290 -13.06 5.86 4.72
C SER A 290 -12.00 6.64 5.51
N LEU A 291 -10.86 6.95 4.91
CA LEU A 291 -9.81 7.76 5.55
C LEU A 291 -10.24 9.23 5.71
N GLU A 292 -10.92 9.80 4.73
CA GLU A 292 -11.48 11.16 4.83
C GLU A 292 -12.50 11.26 5.96
N ASP A 293 -13.43 10.31 6.04
CA ASP A 293 -14.40 10.24 7.12
C ASP A 293 -13.74 10.09 8.49
N ALA A 294 -12.74 9.20 8.58
CA ALA A 294 -11.98 8.98 9.81
C ALA A 294 -11.18 10.23 10.21
N LEU A 295 -10.59 10.96 9.26
CA LEU A 295 -9.84 12.18 9.53
C LEU A 295 -10.75 13.24 10.16
N ALA A 296 -11.93 13.47 9.57
CA ALA A 296 -12.88 14.45 10.10
C ALA A 296 -13.31 14.09 11.53
N LEU A 297 -13.60 12.81 11.79
CA LEU A 297 -13.97 12.34 13.13
C LEU A 297 -12.81 12.41 14.12
N ALA A 298 -11.59 12.09 13.69
CA ALA A 298 -10.40 12.15 14.52
C ALA A 298 -10.05 13.59 14.90
N GLU A 299 -10.00 14.52 13.96
CA GLU A 299 -9.74 15.94 14.23
C GLU A 299 -10.75 16.49 15.24
N LYS A 300 -12.02 16.21 15.02
CA LYS A 300 -13.09 16.64 15.93
C LYS A 300 -12.92 16.07 17.35
N PHE A 301 -12.66 14.77 17.47
CA PHE A 301 -12.51 14.12 18.77
C PHE A 301 -11.31 14.64 19.56
N TRP A 302 -10.14 14.72 18.91
CA TRP A 302 -8.93 15.15 19.60
C TRP A 302 -8.96 16.61 20.00
N ASP A 303 -9.55 17.49 19.18
CA ASP A 303 -9.74 18.90 19.53
C ASP A 303 -10.72 19.07 20.70
N GLU A 304 -11.85 18.38 20.67
CA GLU A 304 -12.84 18.38 21.75
C GLU A 304 -12.24 17.80 23.05
N LEU A 305 -11.48 16.70 22.96
CA LEU A 305 -10.81 16.08 24.11
C LEU A 305 -9.82 17.04 24.75
N GLN A 306 -8.97 17.66 23.97
CA GLN A 306 -7.99 18.64 24.44
C GLN A 306 -8.68 19.79 25.18
N GLN A 307 -9.72 20.33 24.62
CA GLN A 307 -10.47 21.46 25.19
C GLN A 307 -11.16 21.07 26.50
N VAL A 308 -11.86 19.94 26.52
CA VAL A 308 -12.57 19.48 27.72
C VAL A 308 -11.61 19.13 28.84
N MET A 309 -10.52 18.41 28.53
CA MET A 309 -9.51 18.04 29.51
C MET A 309 -8.80 19.26 30.11
N ALA A 310 -8.54 20.29 29.31
CA ALA A 310 -7.98 21.55 29.79
C ALA A 310 -8.97 22.26 30.74
N ASN A 311 -10.24 22.33 30.39
CA ASN A 311 -11.29 22.91 31.24
C ASN A 311 -11.46 22.15 32.55
N LEU A 312 -11.47 20.81 32.52
CA LEU A 312 -11.56 19.98 33.73
C LEU A 312 -10.35 20.15 34.63
N LYS A 313 -9.15 20.27 34.05
CA LYS A 313 -7.93 20.55 34.82
C LYS A 313 -7.96 21.91 35.48
N ASP A 314 -8.40 22.95 34.77
CA ASP A 314 -8.55 24.30 35.34
C ASP A 314 -9.54 24.30 36.50
N LEU A 315 -10.70 23.66 36.37
CA LEU A 315 -11.69 23.51 37.43
C LEU A 315 -11.16 22.71 38.62
N GLN A 316 -10.38 21.67 38.34
CA GLN A 316 -9.70 20.89 39.41
C GLN A 316 -8.70 21.74 40.19
N ASP A 317 -7.91 22.54 39.47
CA ASP A 317 -6.94 23.44 40.10
C ASP A 317 -7.64 24.52 40.95
N GLN A 318 -8.78 25.05 40.46
CA GLN A 318 -9.62 25.99 41.23
C GLN A 318 -10.16 25.33 42.51
N LEU A 319 -10.67 24.09 42.44
CA LEU A 319 -11.12 23.36 43.62
C LEU A 319 -9.99 23.08 44.61
N ASN A 320 -8.82 22.72 44.11
CA ASN A 320 -7.65 22.42 44.95
C ASN A 320 -7.07 23.69 45.61
N SER A 321 -7.25 24.85 45.01
CA SER A 321 -6.75 26.13 45.53
C SER A 321 -7.65 26.75 46.60
N GLN A 322 -8.84 26.20 46.84
CA GLN A 322 -9.75 26.72 47.84
C GLN A 322 -9.24 26.48 49.27
N ASP A 323 -9.33 27.53 50.09
CA ASP A 323 -9.00 27.45 51.52
C ASP A 323 -9.89 26.47 52.24
N PRO A 324 -9.41 25.87 53.35
CA PRO A 324 -10.24 25.08 54.23
C PRO A 324 -11.50 25.81 54.67
N PRO A 325 -12.60 25.09 55.03
CA PRO A 325 -13.82 25.74 55.50
C PRO A 325 -13.54 26.73 56.64
N ALA A 326 -14.05 27.95 56.51
CA ALA A 326 -13.96 28.97 57.56
C ALA A 326 -14.79 28.59 58.77
N VAL A 327 -14.62 29.33 59.87
CA VAL A 327 -15.40 29.14 61.10
C VAL A 327 -16.49 30.18 61.27
N ASP A 328 -16.47 31.27 60.52
CA ASP A 328 -17.48 32.32 60.54
C ASP A 328 -18.54 32.04 59.46
N PRO A 329 -19.86 32.12 59.81
CA PRO A 329 -20.95 31.86 58.85
C PRO A 329 -20.89 32.71 57.60
N LYS A 330 -20.54 34.02 57.71
CA LYS A 330 -20.45 34.91 56.53
C LYS A 330 -19.29 34.54 55.62
N ALA A 331 -18.17 34.12 56.22
CA ALA A 331 -17.03 33.66 55.46
C ALA A 331 -17.33 32.34 54.73
N ILE A 332 -18.08 31.43 55.37
CA ILE A 332 -18.56 30.18 54.72
C ILE A 332 -19.55 30.49 53.58
N GLU A 333 -20.44 31.48 53.72
CA GLU A 333 -21.31 31.90 52.60
C GLU A 333 -20.51 32.43 51.41
N ALA A 334 -19.45 33.21 51.67
CA ALA A 334 -18.55 33.66 50.61
C ALA A 334 -17.87 32.46 49.92
N GLN A 335 -17.38 31.51 50.68
CA GLN A 335 -16.80 30.27 50.15
C GLN A 335 -17.82 29.44 49.35
N LYS A 336 -19.09 29.38 49.79
CA LYS A 336 -20.17 28.74 49.00
C LYS A 336 -20.45 29.48 47.72
N ALA A 337 -20.43 30.85 47.70
CA ALA A 337 -20.61 31.63 46.49
C ALA A 337 -19.46 31.39 45.47
N GLU A 338 -18.21 31.28 45.95
CA GLU A 338 -17.07 30.92 45.11
C GLU A 338 -17.26 29.50 44.55
N LEU A 339 -17.64 28.54 45.36
CA LEU A 339 -17.89 27.16 44.94
C LEU A 339 -19.03 27.11 43.90
N MET A 340 -20.03 27.95 44.03
CA MET A 340 -21.11 28.05 43.01
C MET A 340 -20.62 28.56 41.65
N GLN A 341 -19.55 29.38 41.57
CA GLN A 341 -18.94 29.77 40.32
C GLN A 341 -18.26 28.57 39.64
N ILE A 342 -17.57 27.76 40.46
CA ILE A 342 -16.95 26.49 39.99
C ILE A 342 -18.06 25.54 39.47
N LYS A 343 -19.17 25.43 40.16
CA LYS A 343 -20.34 24.66 39.74
C LYS A 343 -20.85 25.09 38.36
N ARG A 344 -20.95 26.39 38.12
CA ARG A 344 -21.32 26.93 36.82
C ARG A 344 -20.31 26.52 35.75
N GLY A 345 -18.99 26.55 36.05
CA GLY A 345 -17.93 26.08 35.17
C GLY A 345 -18.10 24.59 34.82
N ILE A 346 -18.39 23.75 35.84
CA ILE A 346 -18.67 22.33 35.63
C ILE A 346 -19.90 22.13 34.74
N ASP A 347 -21.00 22.81 35.05
CA ASP A 347 -22.26 22.71 34.26
C ASP A 347 -22.08 23.21 32.81
N ASN A 348 -21.25 24.24 32.59
CA ASN A 348 -20.91 24.73 31.26
C ASN A 348 -19.99 23.77 30.48
N THR A 349 -19.22 22.95 31.18
CA THR A 349 -18.32 21.96 30.57
C THR A 349 -19.07 20.66 30.21
N LYS A 350 -20.19 20.37 30.87
CA LYS A 350 -20.97 19.13 30.64
C LYS A 350 -21.34 18.87 29.17
N PRO A 351 -21.86 19.87 28.40
CA PRO A 351 -22.16 19.64 26.99
C PRO A 351 -20.93 19.26 26.17
N GLY A 352 -19.77 19.87 26.46
CA GLY A 352 -18.52 19.55 25.81
C GLY A 352 -18.04 18.12 26.14
N TYR A 353 -18.18 17.71 27.40
CA TYR A 353 -17.89 16.35 27.82
C TYR A 353 -18.76 15.32 27.08
N ASP A 354 -20.08 15.51 27.08
CA ASP A 354 -21.01 14.61 26.39
C ASP A 354 -20.73 14.52 24.89
N LYS A 355 -20.45 15.65 24.25
CA LYS A 355 -20.13 15.76 22.83
C LYS A 355 -18.81 15.06 22.51
N CYS A 356 -17.77 15.27 23.31
CA CYS A 356 -16.48 14.62 23.14
C CYS A 356 -16.59 13.10 23.28
N ARG A 357 -17.34 12.63 24.25
CA ARG A 357 -17.60 11.19 24.46
C ARG A 357 -18.30 10.57 23.27
N GLN A 358 -19.30 11.25 22.71
CA GLN A 358 -19.99 10.82 21.51
C GLN A 358 -19.07 10.82 20.29
N SER A 359 -18.24 11.85 20.12
CA SER A 359 -17.23 11.91 19.05
C SER A 359 -16.22 10.79 19.15
N GLY A 360 -15.78 10.43 20.36
CA GLY A 360 -14.91 9.29 20.59
C GLY A 360 -15.53 7.95 20.19
N ASN A 361 -16.80 7.75 20.52
CA ASN A 361 -17.54 6.56 20.13
C ASN A 361 -17.74 6.49 18.60
N ASN A 362 -18.00 7.62 17.95
CA ASN A 362 -18.11 7.69 16.49
C ASN A 362 -16.79 7.34 15.81
N LEU A 363 -15.67 7.85 16.31
CA LEU A 363 -14.33 7.51 15.84
C LEU A 363 -14.01 6.04 16.07
N MET A 364 -14.41 5.47 17.20
CA MET A 364 -14.25 4.06 17.54
C MET A 364 -14.86 3.12 16.48
N ASN A 365 -15.95 3.54 15.85
CA ASN A 365 -16.66 2.73 14.85
C ASN A 365 -15.95 2.70 13.49
N VAL A 366 -15.06 3.63 13.19
CA VAL A 366 -14.40 3.76 11.88
C VAL A 366 -12.91 3.41 11.90
N VAL A 367 -12.26 3.40 13.05
CA VAL A 367 -10.85 3.03 13.18
C VAL A 367 -10.64 1.51 13.15
N GLY A 368 -9.42 1.09 12.82
CA GLY A 368 -9.03 -0.31 12.86
C GLY A 368 -9.04 -0.88 14.30
N GLU A 369 -9.23 -2.19 14.39
CA GLU A 369 -9.28 -2.89 15.69
C GLU A 369 -8.05 -2.63 16.59
N PRO A 370 -6.81 -2.53 16.06
CA PRO A 370 -5.64 -2.23 16.89
C PRO A 370 -5.66 -0.85 17.56
N GLU A 371 -6.40 0.11 17.01
CA GLU A 371 -6.51 1.48 17.54
C GLU A 371 -7.58 1.63 18.63
N LYS A 372 -8.56 0.73 18.66
CA LYS A 372 -9.71 0.81 19.58
C LYS A 372 -9.34 0.77 21.06
N PRO A 373 -8.39 -0.06 21.53
CA PRO A 373 -8.00 -0.06 22.94
C PRO A 373 -7.45 1.28 23.41
N GLU A 374 -6.70 1.98 22.56
CA GLU A 374 -6.17 3.30 22.87
C GLU A 374 -7.29 4.35 23.00
N LEU A 375 -8.18 4.40 22.00
CA LEU A 375 -9.34 5.31 22.05
C LEU A 375 -10.21 5.06 23.27
N LYS A 376 -10.49 3.79 23.56
CA LYS A 376 -11.24 3.40 24.74
C LYS A 376 -10.61 3.94 26.01
N ARG A 377 -9.29 3.84 26.12
CA ARG A 377 -8.55 4.36 27.27
C ARG A 377 -8.67 5.88 27.39
N HIS A 378 -8.57 6.62 26.28
CA HIS A 378 -8.77 8.07 26.30
C HIS A 378 -10.18 8.48 26.70
N ILE A 379 -11.19 7.73 26.27
CA ILE A 379 -12.58 7.94 26.67
C ILE A 379 -12.75 7.62 28.17
N GLU A 380 -12.16 6.54 28.67
CA GLU A 380 -12.16 6.18 30.09
C GLU A 380 -11.42 7.26 30.93
N ASP A 381 -10.31 7.78 30.47
CA ASP A 381 -9.58 8.87 31.14
C ASP A 381 -10.43 10.15 31.21
N LEU A 382 -11.17 10.45 30.14
CA LEU A 382 -12.13 11.56 30.13
C LEU A 382 -13.25 11.32 31.16
N ASP A 383 -13.83 10.13 31.19
CA ASP A 383 -14.87 9.74 32.16
C ASP A 383 -14.34 9.85 33.60
N HIS A 384 -13.13 9.36 33.87
CA HIS A 384 -12.49 9.47 35.18
C HIS A 384 -12.22 10.93 35.56
N ALA A 385 -11.78 11.77 34.64
CA ALA A 385 -11.58 13.19 34.91
C ALA A 385 -12.90 13.90 35.25
N TRP A 386 -13.97 13.57 34.54
CA TRP A 386 -15.31 14.09 34.82
C TRP A 386 -15.81 13.61 36.19
N ASP A 387 -15.73 12.33 36.51
CA ASP A 387 -16.16 11.75 37.78
C ASP A 387 -15.34 12.33 38.92
N ASN A 388 -14.06 12.52 38.75
CA ASN A 388 -13.19 13.13 39.74
C ASN A 388 -13.62 14.56 40.08
N ILE A 389 -13.82 15.40 39.05
CA ILE A 389 -14.23 16.80 39.29
C ILE A 389 -15.58 16.91 39.97
N THR A 390 -16.56 16.11 39.54
CA THR A 390 -17.89 16.08 40.11
C THR A 390 -17.86 15.57 41.56
N SER A 391 -17.08 14.54 41.85
CA SER A 391 -16.89 14.01 43.21
C SER A 391 -16.17 14.99 44.13
N MET A 392 -15.13 15.68 43.65
CA MET A 392 -14.42 16.71 44.41
C MET A 392 -15.34 17.88 44.75
N TYR A 393 -16.13 18.32 43.76
CA TYR A 393 -17.15 19.36 44.00
C TYR A 393 -18.14 18.94 45.11
N ALA A 394 -18.76 17.77 44.94
CA ALA A 394 -19.76 17.26 45.87
C ALA A 394 -19.18 17.13 47.30
N ARG A 395 -17.95 16.62 47.42
CA ARG A 395 -17.24 16.55 48.70
C ARG A 395 -16.99 17.91 49.32
N ARG A 396 -16.56 18.88 48.51
CA ARG A 396 -16.34 20.25 48.96
C ARG A 396 -17.65 20.92 49.40
N GLU A 397 -18.72 20.77 48.67
CA GLU A 397 -20.05 21.27 48.98
C GLU A 397 -20.53 20.72 50.32
N GLN A 398 -20.39 19.40 50.55
CA GLN A 398 -20.76 18.77 51.80
C GLN A 398 -19.93 19.31 52.98
N ASN A 399 -18.62 19.45 52.80
CA ASN A 399 -17.74 19.99 53.82
C ASN A 399 -18.12 21.42 54.23
N LEU A 400 -18.53 22.26 53.27
CA LEU A 400 -19.03 23.62 53.56
C LEU A 400 -20.38 23.62 54.23
N LEU A 401 -21.27 22.71 53.86
CA LEU A 401 -22.57 22.53 54.54
C LEU A 401 -22.39 22.09 55.97
N ASP A 402 -21.56 21.09 56.24
CA ASP A 402 -21.26 20.61 57.58
C ASP A 402 -20.59 21.71 58.44
N ALA A 403 -19.68 22.49 57.82
CA ALA A 403 -19.05 23.61 58.51
C ALA A 403 -20.04 24.72 58.82
N MET A 404 -20.99 25.01 57.93
CA MET A 404 -22.05 26.00 58.16
C MET A 404 -22.96 25.58 59.30
N GLU A 405 -23.41 24.32 59.32
CA GLU A 405 -24.22 23.78 60.41
C GLU A 405 -23.56 23.96 61.75
N LYS A 406 -22.29 23.52 61.89
CA LYS A 406 -21.51 23.67 63.11
C LYS A 406 -21.25 25.12 63.51
N ALA A 407 -21.01 25.99 62.52
CA ALA A 407 -20.80 27.43 62.76
C ALA A 407 -22.10 28.12 63.26
N MET A 408 -23.25 27.72 62.76
CA MET A 408 -24.54 28.22 63.23
C MET A 408 -24.89 27.72 64.60
N GLU A 409 -24.71 26.40 64.90
CA GLU A 409 -24.88 25.84 66.24
C GLU A 409 -24.00 26.55 67.27
N PHE A 410 -22.74 26.81 66.93
CA PHE A 410 -21.80 27.51 67.80
C PHE A 410 -22.26 28.99 68.03
N HIS A 411 -22.71 29.65 66.95
CA HIS A 411 -23.22 31.02 67.09
C HIS A 411 -24.48 31.10 67.93
N ASP A 412 -25.41 30.16 67.78
CA ASP A 412 -26.62 30.10 68.59
C ASP A 412 -26.31 29.79 70.08
N MET A 413 -25.26 28.98 70.41
CA MET A 413 -24.81 28.72 71.78
C MET A 413 -24.15 29.96 72.40
N LEU A 414 -23.67 30.93 71.66
CA LEU A 414 -23.02 32.15 72.15
C LEU A 414 -24.01 33.33 72.37
N GLN A 415 -25.24 33.27 71.87
CA GLN A 415 -26.33 34.20 72.12
C GLN A 415 -27.15 33.81 73.30
#